data_02bcd0392b02cadc61a7f09fb698b66c
#
_entry.id   02bcd0392b02cadc61a7f09fb698b66c
#
_cell.length_a   1.000
_cell.length_b   1.000
_cell.length_c   1.000
_cell.angle_alpha   90.00
_cell.angle_beta   90.00
_cell.angle_gamma   90.00
#
_symmetry.space_group_name_H-M   'P 1'
#
loop_
_entity.id
_entity.type
_entity.pdbx_description
1 polymer ?
#
loop_
_entity_poly.entity_id
_entity_poly.type
_entity_poly.pdbx_seq_one_letter_code
_entity_poly.pdbx_strand_id
1 'polypeptide(L)'
;LGWATKDKEFVVETDEVKLATDTVLYAQYKKNEKTTSYQKDVTVNEDWDVDPNDLDSYTLLDENVALEEPEAKIAWFKTKAVGENYLAIDDAAGRGLYKAMWNYYHDGKNVNKGIKFSINTGDGLGLFNVYTCFTEDHPELSWMRGCGVDMAAGSNGRTYCYMHPSYDYNASEVIRNFNTVENSDRYQNLLKKVKKGKTTADTLDNIARVICANLAYTEDKDKKGNYSSKYRDAAYVINQSEKHECVCVGYAYTFKMMCNYFGIDCVNVGGDAEGGHEWNYVKVGKKYYGVDLTWMDSGSKQQNVYCYLEDAKTFGVKGYDKSNLRKSDLYIEKYITLATTPYKRNVTVGKFKYQITGGGECTLTGATAKGKKVTNLTINKGVIYNGLTYSISKIGDKAFKNNTYLKKINITAVKKIKTFTVGKNAFEGCKNIRTITLNNSFGKKINFCNKSFRLGNKKKCRVSIISSKKLKKDTVKKLKKAGLKKFTTN
;
A
#
# COMPACT_ATOMS: atom_id res chain seq x y z
N LEU A 1 -9.96 -28.03 -5.71
CA LEU A 1 -9.06 -28.76 -4.82
C LEU A 1 -9.56 -30.18 -4.73
N GLY A 2 -8.71 -31.15 -4.86
CA GLY A 2 -8.99 -32.56 -4.69
C GLY A 2 -7.71 -33.33 -4.43
N TRP A 3 -7.83 -34.53 -3.97
CA TRP A 3 -6.73 -35.41 -3.66
C TRP A 3 -6.66 -36.55 -4.69
N ALA A 4 -5.49 -37.02 -5.02
CA ALA A 4 -5.31 -38.18 -5.89
C ALA A 4 -4.36 -39.18 -5.25
N THR A 5 -4.56 -40.47 -5.54
CA THR A 5 -3.61 -41.52 -5.23
C THR A 5 -2.42 -41.49 -6.19
N LYS A 6 -1.36 -42.26 -5.90
CA LYS A 6 -0.17 -42.41 -6.77
C LYS A 6 -0.54 -42.78 -8.22
N ASP A 7 -1.64 -43.50 -8.41
CA ASP A 7 -2.17 -43.93 -9.71
C ASP A 7 -3.10 -42.90 -10.37
N LYS A 8 -3.15 -41.66 -9.85
CA LYS A 8 -3.94 -40.55 -10.35
C LYS A 8 -5.46 -40.72 -10.32
N GLU A 9 -5.98 -41.62 -9.49
CA GLU A 9 -7.40 -41.63 -9.19
C GLU A 9 -7.81 -40.37 -8.41
N PHE A 10 -8.70 -39.60 -9.00
CA PHE A 10 -9.13 -38.33 -8.47
C PHE A 10 -10.19 -38.55 -7.38
N VAL A 11 -9.90 -38.15 -6.15
CA VAL A 11 -10.83 -38.20 -5.03
C VAL A 11 -11.44 -36.83 -4.83
N VAL A 12 -12.76 -36.72 -4.93
CA VAL A 12 -13.48 -35.43 -4.80
C VAL A 12 -13.60 -35.05 -3.32
N GLU A 13 -13.61 -33.76 -3.05
CA GLU A 13 -13.59 -33.11 -1.72
C GLU A 13 -14.71 -33.56 -0.74
N THR A 14 -15.72 -34.29 -1.22
CA THR A 14 -16.91 -34.72 -0.45
C THR A 14 -16.95 -36.21 -0.13
N ASP A 15 -16.01 -37.01 -0.61
CA ASP A 15 -16.03 -38.45 -0.40
C ASP A 15 -15.26 -38.84 0.85
N GLU A 16 -15.88 -39.52 1.79
CA GLU A 16 -15.19 -40.22 2.89
C GLU A 16 -14.36 -41.35 2.30
N VAL A 17 -13.08 -41.11 2.13
CA VAL A 17 -12.14 -42.13 1.64
C VAL A 17 -11.58 -42.90 2.83
N LYS A 18 -11.96 -44.17 2.97
CA LYS A 18 -11.22 -45.12 3.82
C LYS A 18 -9.93 -45.48 3.09
N LEU A 19 -8.84 -44.87 3.51
CA LEU A 19 -7.52 -45.18 2.98
C LEU A 19 -7.07 -46.53 3.56
N ALA A 20 -6.56 -47.42 2.70
CA ALA A 20 -5.77 -48.55 3.16
C ALA A 20 -4.47 -48.04 3.77
N THR A 21 -3.92 -48.77 4.74
CA THR A 21 -2.60 -48.47 5.31
C THR A 21 -1.58 -48.26 4.19
N ASP A 22 -0.77 -47.20 4.31
CA ASP A 22 0.30 -46.82 3.40
C ASP A 22 -0.12 -46.14 2.06
N THR A 23 -1.28 -45.51 2.01
CA THR A 23 -1.69 -44.74 0.84
C THR A 23 -1.20 -43.29 0.94
N VAL A 24 -0.37 -42.90 0.00
CA VAL A 24 0.06 -41.49 -0.17
C VAL A 24 -0.97 -40.76 -1.01
N LEU A 25 -1.48 -39.63 -0.54
CA LEU A 25 -2.38 -38.75 -1.27
C LEU A 25 -1.61 -37.53 -1.76
N TYR A 26 -1.75 -37.23 -3.04
CA TYR A 26 -1.15 -36.07 -3.68
C TYR A 26 -2.21 -34.98 -3.85
N ALA A 27 -1.90 -33.75 -3.41
CA ALA A 27 -2.78 -32.61 -3.66
C ALA A 27 -2.81 -32.30 -5.16
N GLN A 28 -3.96 -32.44 -5.80
CA GLN A 28 -4.16 -32.10 -7.21
C GLN A 28 -4.85 -30.74 -7.32
N TYR A 29 -4.24 -29.83 -8.05
CA TYR A 29 -4.82 -28.53 -8.35
C TYR A 29 -5.39 -28.50 -9.76
N LYS A 30 -6.70 -28.40 -9.89
CA LYS A 30 -7.31 -28.10 -11.16
C LYS A 30 -6.98 -26.64 -11.51
N LYS A 31 -6.22 -26.45 -12.58
CA LYS A 31 -5.86 -25.13 -13.09
C LYS A 31 -7.12 -24.35 -13.42
N ASN A 32 -7.44 -23.37 -12.61
CA ASN A 32 -8.53 -22.45 -12.91
C ASN A 32 -7.94 -21.41 -13.88
N GLU A 33 -8.31 -21.46 -15.15
CA GLU A 33 -7.73 -20.63 -16.23
C GLU A 33 -7.91 -19.12 -16.05
N LYS A 34 -8.55 -18.69 -14.96
CA LYS A 34 -8.81 -17.27 -14.62
C LYS A 34 -8.05 -16.76 -13.40
N THR A 35 -7.16 -17.55 -12.78
CA THR A 35 -6.37 -17.09 -11.64
C THR A 35 -5.01 -16.59 -12.10
N THR A 36 -4.76 -15.34 -11.76
CA THR A 36 -3.51 -14.60 -11.92
C THR A 36 -2.27 -15.36 -11.47
N SER A 37 -1.16 -15.07 -12.08
CA SER A 37 0.17 -15.66 -12.09
C SER A 37 0.83 -16.06 -10.74
N TYR A 38 0.17 -15.96 -9.61
CA TYR A 38 0.70 -16.28 -8.29
C TYR A 38 0.58 -17.76 -7.87
N GLN A 39 -0.18 -18.56 -8.62
CA GLN A 39 -0.33 -20.01 -8.32
C GLN A 39 0.71 -20.90 -9.01
N LYS A 40 1.74 -20.33 -9.62
CA LYS A 40 2.71 -21.09 -10.42
C LYS A 40 3.80 -21.81 -9.62
N ASP A 41 3.96 -21.53 -8.35
CA ASP A 41 5.14 -21.93 -7.56
C ASP A 41 4.88 -23.06 -6.56
N VAL A 42 3.80 -23.82 -6.74
CA VAL A 42 3.56 -25.02 -5.93
C VAL A 42 4.07 -26.23 -6.70
N THR A 43 5.21 -26.73 -6.31
CA THR A 43 5.70 -28.03 -6.73
C THR A 43 5.32 -29.06 -5.68
N VAL A 44 4.53 -30.05 -6.04
CA VAL A 44 4.34 -31.26 -5.24
C VAL A 44 5.46 -32.21 -5.64
N ASN A 45 6.27 -32.64 -4.69
CA ASN A 45 7.32 -33.62 -4.95
C ASN A 45 6.69 -35.03 -4.93
N GLU A 46 6.63 -35.68 -6.07
CA GLU A 46 5.99 -37.00 -6.23
C GLU A 46 6.78 -38.16 -5.58
N ASP A 47 8.03 -37.92 -5.20
CA ASP A 47 8.96 -38.95 -4.66
C ASP A 47 9.25 -38.82 -3.18
N TRP A 48 8.47 -38.02 -2.44
CA TRP A 48 8.70 -37.84 -1.01
C TRP A 48 7.98 -38.89 -0.15
N ASP A 49 8.75 -39.70 0.53
CA ASP A 49 8.25 -40.67 1.48
C ASP A 49 8.59 -40.24 2.91
N VAL A 50 7.62 -40.38 3.83
CA VAL A 50 7.84 -40.13 5.25
C VAL A 50 8.65 -41.31 5.79
N ASP A 51 9.84 -41.01 6.33
CA ASP A 51 10.62 -42.06 7.07
C ASP A 51 9.85 -42.48 8.33
N PRO A 52 9.44 -43.76 8.45
CA PRO A 52 8.74 -44.24 9.63
C PRO A 52 9.57 -44.10 10.91
N ASN A 53 10.89 -43.99 10.81
CA ASN A 53 11.78 -43.83 11.95
C ASN A 53 11.96 -42.38 12.39
N ASP A 54 11.43 -41.40 11.62
CA ASP A 54 11.57 -39.95 11.85
C ASP A 54 10.24 -39.28 12.23
N LEU A 55 9.21 -40.05 12.56
CA LEU A 55 7.87 -39.50 12.86
C LEU A 55 7.87 -38.54 14.06
N ASP A 56 8.78 -38.73 15.01
CA ASP A 56 8.93 -37.87 16.19
C ASP A 56 9.48 -36.46 15.83
N SER A 57 10.07 -36.30 14.64
CA SER A 57 10.52 -35.00 14.16
C SER A 57 9.36 -34.09 13.68
N TYR A 58 8.14 -34.66 13.55
CA TYR A 58 6.97 -33.92 13.07
C TYR A 58 6.16 -33.39 14.25
N THR A 59 6.18 -32.06 14.43
CA THR A 59 5.38 -31.40 15.46
C THR A 59 3.89 -31.54 15.15
N LEU A 60 3.11 -32.08 16.09
CA LEU A 60 1.65 -32.10 15.98
C LEU A 60 1.15 -30.64 16.12
N LEU A 61 0.40 -30.20 15.14
CA LEU A 61 -0.17 -28.85 15.13
C LEU A 61 -1.57 -28.85 15.75
N ASP A 62 -1.72 -28.07 16.80
CA ASP A 62 -2.99 -27.72 17.43
C ASP A 62 -2.91 -26.28 17.99
N GLU A 63 -3.92 -25.84 18.70
CA GLU A 63 -3.95 -24.51 19.32
C GLU A 63 -2.93 -24.32 20.46
N ASN A 64 -2.38 -25.43 21.00
CA ASN A 64 -1.46 -25.42 22.14
C ASN A 64 0.01 -25.17 21.74
N VAL A 65 0.32 -25.09 20.44
CA VAL A 65 1.67 -24.67 20.00
C VAL A 65 2.00 -23.33 20.65
N ALA A 66 3.01 -23.33 21.52
CA ALA A 66 3.48 -22.13 22.20
C ALA A 66 4.22 -21.21 21.22
N LEU A 67 4.14 -19.90 21.42
CA LEU A 67 4.99 -18.95 20.71
C LEU A 67 6.31 -18.82 21.45
N GLU A 68 7.40 -18.88 20.69
CA GLU A 68 8.71 -18.47 21.17
C GLU A 68 8.83 -16.95 21.07
N GLU A 69 9.24 -16.31 22.17
CA GLU A 69 9.57 -14.89 22.13
C GLU A 69 10.86 -14.69 21.32
N PRO A 70 10.87 -13.72 20.39
CA PRO A 70 12.04 -13.48 19.59
C PRO A 70 13.22 -13.03 20.48
N GLU A 71 14.38 -13.63 20.30
CA GLU A 71 15.62 -13.10 20.86
C GLU A 71 15.83 -11.64 20.39
N ALA A 72 16.54 -10.86 21.19
CA ALA A 72 16.79 -9.43 20.96
C ALA A 72 17.35 -9.08 19.56
N LYS A 73 17.87 -10.05 18.81
CA LYS A 73 18.43 -9.87 17.46
C LYS A 73 17.42 -9.49 16.40
N ILE A 74 16.15 -9.93 16.52
CA ILE A 74 15.08 -9.57 15.57
C ILE A 74 14.25 -8.39 16.06
N ALA A 75 14.49 -7.95 17.30
CA ALA A 75 13.77 -6.83 17.91
C ALA A 75 13.82 -5.52 17.08
N TRP A 76 14.76 -5.38 16.16
CA TRP A 76 14.90 -4.17 15.36
C TRP A 76 13.98 -4.13 14.12
N PHE A 77 13.44 -5.24 13.65
CA PHE A 77 12.31 -5.23 12.69
C PHE A 77 11.03 -4.80 13.37
N LYS A 78 10.91 -5.01 14.70
CA LYS A 78 9.72 -4.75 15.51
C LYS A 78 8.45 -5.41 14.97
N THR A 79 8.62 -6.52 14.27
CA THR A 79 7.49 -7.32 13.82
C THR A 79 6.98 -8.13 15.00
N LYS A 80 5.66 -8.17 15.16
CA LYS A 80 5.01 -9.01 16.18
C LYS A 80 5.04 -10.46 15.73
N ALA A 81 5.26 -11.39 16.67
CA ALA A 81 5.20 -12.83 16.38
C ALA A 81 3.84 -13.27 15.81
N VAL A 82 2.78 -12.59 16.19
CA VAL A 82 1.42 -12.76 15.65
C VAL A 82 0.99 -11.46 15.01
N GLY A 83 0.84 -11.48 13.70
CA GLY A 83 0.39 -10.33 12.92
C GLY A 83 -1.13 -10.25 12.78
N GLU A 84 -1.59 -9.34 11.94
CA GLU A 84 -3.00 -9.06 11.76
C GLU A 84 -3.75 -10.22 11.06
N ASN A 85 -3.11 -10.87 10.08
CA ASN A 85 -3.73 -11.95 9.31
C ASN A 85 -3.93 -13.23 10.13
N TYR A 86 -3.14 -13.44 11.19
CA TYR A 86 -3.34 -14.55 12.11
C TYR A 86 -4.77 -14.64 12.65
N LEU A 87 -5.40 -13.50 12.92
CA LEU A 87 -6.77 -13.44 13.44
C LEU A 87 -7.81 -13.96 12.46
N ALA A 88 -7.47 -14.09 11.19
CA ALA A 88 -8.35 -14.63 10.16
C ALA A 88 -8.30 -16.16 10.04
N ILE A 89 -7.35 -16.82 10.69
CA ILE A 89 -7.20 -18.26 10.69
C ILE A 89 -8.22 -18.86 11.68
N ASP A 90 -9.21 -19.59 11.16
CA ASP A 90 -10.33 -20.08 11.97
C ASP A 90 -10.03 -21.43 12.65
N ASP A 91 -9.20 -22.29 12.04
CA ASP A 91 -8.93 -23.62 12.54
C ASP A 91 -7.71 -23.67 13.50
N ALA A 92 -7.76 -24.63 14.42
CA ALA A 92 -6.73 -24.79 15.46
C ALA A 92 -5.37 -25.22 14.88
N ALA A 93 -5.39 -26.16 13.93
CA ALA A 93 -4.16 -26.64 13.27
C ALA A 93 -3.50 -25.53 12.45
N GLY A 94 -4.29 -24.69 11.78
CA GLY A 94 -3.79 -23.52 11.05
C GLY A 94 -3.13 -22.50 11.97
N ARG A 95 -3.73 -22.19 13.10
CA ARG A 95 -3.12 -21.33 14.12
C ARG A 95 -1.84 -21.95 14.69
N GLY A 96 -1.82 -23.27 14.89
CA GLY A 96 -0.64 -24.02 15.29
C GLY A 96 0.48 -23.92 14.26
N LEU A 97 0.16 -24.11 12.97
CA LEU A 97 1.13 -23.96 11.87
C LEU A 97 1.74 -22.57 11.82
N TYR A 98 0.91 -21.53 11.89
CA TYR A 98 1.41 -20.16 11.89
C TYR A 98 2.44 -19.91 12.99
N LYS A 99 2.15 -20.35 14.22
CA LYS A 99 3.08 -20.24 15.36
C LYS A 99 4.35 -21.09 15.17
N ALA A 100 4.19 -22.32 14.67
CA ALA A 100 5.33 -23.20 14.39
C ALA A 100 6.25 -22.61 13.32
N MET A 101 5.69 -21.98 12.27
CA MET A 101 6.48 -21.27 11.27
C MET A 101 7.24 -20.09 11.89
N TRP A 102 6.61 -19.32 12.77
CA TRP A 102 7.31 -18.24 13.47
C TRP A 102 8.49 -18.80 14.27
N ASN A 103 8.25 -19.78 15.14
CA ASN A 103 9.28 -20.41 15.97
C ASN A 103 10.45 -20.96 15.14
N TYR A 104 10.15 -21.49 13.95
CA TYR A 104 11.14 -22.12 13.09
C TYR A 104 11.99 -21.12 12.28
N TYR A 105 11.41 -19.99 11.88
CA TYR A 105 12.04 -19.08 10.94
C TYR A 105 12.49 -17.74 11.54
N HIS A 106 11.93 -17.32 12.68
CA HIS A 106 12.12 -15.96 13.20
C HIS A 106 13.58 -15.60 13.50
N ASP A 107 14.42 -16.58 13.87
CA ASP A 107 15.83 -16.36 14.19
C ASP A 107 16.78 -16.43 12.97
N GLY A 108 16.25 -16.72 11.79
CA GLY A 108 16.99 -16.79 10.54
C GLY A 108 17.85 -18.04 10.34
N LYS A 109 17.91 -18.98 11.30
CA LYS A 109 18.75 -20.19 11.19
C LYS A 109 18.23 -21.18 10.15
N ASN A 110 16.94 -21.15 9.87
CA ASN A 110 16.25 -22.12 9.03
C ASN A 110 15.70 -21.53 7.73
N VAL A 111 16.16 -20.36 7.31
CA VAL A 111 15.61 -19.60 6.17
C VAL A 111 15.55 -20.35 4.84
N ASN A 112 16.34 -21.40 4.67
CA ASN A 112 16.37 -22.22 3.45
C ASN A 112 15.88 -23.65 3.66
N LYS A 113 15.30 -23.96 4.83
CA LYS A 113 14.86 -25.30 5.18
C LYS A 113 13.35 -25.39 5.22
N GLY A 114 12.82 -26.57 4.94
CA GLY A 114 11.42 -26.87 5.15
C GLY A 114 11.09 -27.19 6.61
N ILE A 115 9.84 -26.99 6.98
CA ILE A 115 9.30 -27.32 8.29
C ILE A 115 8.51 -28.63 8.23
N LYS A 116 8.78 -29.54 9.18
CA LYS A 116 8.07 -30.80 9.37
C LYS A 116 6.98 -30.63 10.42
N PHE A 117 5.76 -31.05 10.11
CA PHE A 117 4.65 -31.04 11.05
C PHE A 117 3.64 -32.14 10.74
N SER A 118 2.77 -32.45 11.69
CA SER A 118 1.65 -33.36 11.48
C SER A 118 0.34 -32.72 11.93
N ILE A 119 -0.75 -33.15 11.34
CA ILE A 119 -2.12 -32.78 11.70
C ILE A 119 -2.94 -34.07 11.90
N ASN A 120 -4.06 -33.99 12.61
CA ASN A 120 -4.98 -35.12 12.65
C ASN A 120 -5.61 -35.31 11.27
N THR A 121 -5.72 -36.57 10.84
CA THR A 121 -6.39 -36.90 9.58
C THR A 121 -7.86 -36.49 9.66
N GLY A 122 -8.30 -35.64 8.75
CA GLY A 122 -9.66 -35.04 8.76
C GLY A 122 -9.69 -33.58 9.25
N ASP A 123 -8.65 -33.08 9.87
CA ASP A 123 -8.53 -31.65 10.11
C ASP A 123 -8.32 -30.94 8.76
N GLY A 124 -9.30 -30.14 8.38
CA GLY A 124 -9.17 -29.31 7.20
C GLY A 124 -8.12 -28.23 7.42
N LEU A 125 -6.94 -28.37 6.82
CA LEU A 125 -5.90 -27.36 6.90
C LEU A 125 -5.81 -26.58 5.60
N GLY A 126 -6.22 -25.32 5.65
CA GLY A 126 -6.01 -24.37 4.56
C GLY A 126 -4.54 -23.95 4.45
N LEU A 127 -3.61 -24.91 4.24
CA LEU A 127 -2.15 -24.70 4.23
C LEU A 127 -1.70 -23.44 3.53
N PHE A 128 -2.21 -23.21 2.31
CA PHE A 128 -1.82 -22.04 1.53
C PHE A 128 -2.36 -20.74 2.13
N ASN A 129 -3.55 -20.77 2.73
CA ASN A 129 -4.10 -19.60 3.39
C ASN A 129 -3.27 -19.24 4.62
N VAL A 130 -2.90 -20.24 5.43
CA VAL A 130 -2.04 -20.05 6.61
C VAL A 130 -0.66 -19.52 6.19
N TYR A 131 -0.05 -20.16 5.19
CA TYR A 131 1.23 -19.74 4.65
C TYR A 131 1.20 -18.30 4.15
N THR A 132 0.17 -17.94 3.38
CA THR A 132 0.00 -16.58 2.90
C THR A 132 -0.24 -15.60 4.05
N CYS A 133 -1.10 -15.93 5.01
CA CYS A 133 -1.29 -15.10 6.20
C CYS A 133 0.04 -14.84 6.92
N PHE A 134 0.87 -15.87 7.06
CA PHE A 134 2.17 -15.76 7.70
C PHE A 134 3.12 -14.84 6.91
N THR A 135 3.30 -15.08 5.62
CA THR A 135 4.21 -14.26 4.79
C THR A 135 3.73 -12.83 4.59
N GLU A 136 2.41 -12.59 4.61
CA GLU A 136 1.85 -11.24 4.58
C GLU A 136 2.07 -10.51 5.91
N ASP A 137 2.08 -11.19 7.03
CA ASP A 137 2.34 -10.59 8.34
C ASP A 137 3.83 -10.35 8.59
N HIS A 138 4.70 -11.17 8.00
CA HIS A 138 6.15 -11.17 8.20
C HIS A 138 6.90 -10.78 6.92
N PRO A 139 6.85 -9.51 6.51
CA PRO A 139 7.52 -9.05 5.29
C PRO A 139 9.05 -9.19 5.32
N GLU A 140 9.66 -9.32 6.49
CA GLU A 140 11.07 -9.66 6.67
C GLU A 140 11.41 -11.10 6.23
N LEU A 141 10.37 -11.95 6.13
CA LEU A 141 10.46 -13.32 5.64
C LEU A 141 9.85 -13.47 4.23
N SER A 142 9.79 -12.41 3.47
CA SER A 142 9.11 -12.34 2.17
C SER A 142 9.69 -13.24 1.07
N TRP A 143 10.91 -13.73 1.24
CA TRP A 143 11.52 -14.76 0.41
C TRP A 143 10.75 -16.09 0.45
N MET A 144 9.91 -16.31 1.45
CA MET A 144 9.03 -17.48 1.61
C MET A 144 7.74 -17.40 0.78
N ARG A 145 7.57 -16.49 -0.17
CA ARG A 145 6.30 -16.30 -0.89
C ARG A 145 5.83 -17.51 -1.70
N GLY A 146 6.73 -18.36 -2.16
CA GLY A 146 6.40 -19.64 -2.75
C GLY A 146 6.68 -20.78 -1.77
N CYS A 147 5.83 -21.80 -1.75
CA CYS A 147 6.11 -23.03 -0.98
C CYS A 147 5.72 -24.27 -1.77
N GLY A 148 6.50 -25.31 -1.58
CA GLY A 148 6.12 -26.68 -1.89
C GLY A 148 5.64 -27.38 -0.62
N VAL A 149 4.72 -28.33 -0.76
CA VAL A 149 4.22 -29.14 0.37
C VAL A 149 4.16 -30.59 -0.05
N ASP A 150 4.88 -31.45 0.65
CA ASP A 150 4.80 -32.88 0.53
C ASP A 150 3.97 -33.42 1.69
N MET A 151 3.08 -34.37 1.43
CA MET A 151 2.14 -34.88 2.42
C MET A 151 2.01 -36.40 2.34
N ALA A 152 1.96 -37.06 3.50
CA ALA A 152 1.72 -38.50 3.62
C ALA A 152 0.73 -38.81 4.75
N ALA A 153 -0.25 -39.68 4.49
CA ALA A 153 -1.17 -40.16 5.51
C ALA A 153 -0.54 -41.30 6.31
N GLY A 154 -0.53 -41.19 7.64
CA GLY A 154 -0.09 -42.23 8.54
C GLY A 154 -1.23 -43.15 9.01
N SER A 155 -0.92 -44.38 9.31
CA SER A 155 -1.87 -45.38 9.87
C SER A 155 -2.36 -45.03 11.28
N ASN A 156 -1.70 -44.08 11.94
CA ASN A 156 -2.00 -43.61 13.30
C ASN A 156 -3.02 -42.48 13.36
N GLY A 157 -3.74 -42.20 12.28
CA GLY A 157 -4.72 -41.09 12.20
C GLY A 157 -4.10 -39.69 12.06
N ARG A 158 -2.83 -39.64 11.64
CA ARG A 158 -2.15 -38.37 11.37
C ARG A 158 -1.79 -38.22 9.89
N THR A 159 -1.79 -36.99 9.39
CA THR A 159 -1.18 -36.62 8.11
C THR A 159 0.12 -35.88 8.40
N TYR A 160 1.21 -36.38 7.84
CA TYR A 160 2.55 -35.83 7.96
C TYR A 160 2.81 -34.89 6.80
N CYS A 161 3.37 -33.74 7.08
CA CYS A 161 3.59 -32.69 6.10
C CYS A 161 5.03 -32.16 6.18
N TYR A 162 5.63 -31.96 5.02
CA TYR A 162 6.87 -31.23 4.89
C TYR A 162 6.63 -30.02 3.98
N MET A 163 6.69 -28.84 4.54
CA MET A 163 6.49 -27.60 3.81
C MET A 163 7.82 -26.87 3.69
N HIS A 164 8.22 -26.55 2.47
CA HIS A 164 9.50 -25.93 2.18
C HIS A 164 9.33 -24.69 1.28
N PRO A 165 10.22 -23.66 1.44
CA PRO A 165 10.22 -22.51 0.57
C PRO A 165 10.52 -22.91 -0.88
N SER A 166 9.82 -22.29 -1.83
CA SER A 166 10.06 -22.41 -3.26
C SER A 166 10.38 -21.03 -3.85
N TYR A 167 11.57 -20.87 -4.41
CA TYR A 167 12.05 -19.62 -5.02
C TYR A 167 12.92 -19.91 -6.24
N ASP A 168 12.98 -18.96 -7.18
CA ASP A 168 13.67 -19.07 -8.47
C ASP A 168 15.09 -18.46 -8.45
N TYR A 169 15.64 -18.17 -7.28
CA TYR A 169 16.99 -17.65 -7.09
C TYR A 169 17.75 -18.42 -6.01
N ASN A 170 19.06 -18.24 -5.95
CA ASN A 170 19.95 -19.11 -5.19
C ASN A 170 19.68 -19.06 -3.67
N ALA A 171 19.55 -20.23 -3.02
CA ALA A 171 19.35 -20.37 -1.58
C ALA A 171 20.42 -19.67 -0.73
N SER A 172 21.69 -19.73 -1.16
CA SER A 172 22.78 -19.00 -0.49
C SER A 172 22.61 -17.50 -0.56
N GLU A 173 22.00 -16.99 -1.64
CA GLU A 173 21.66 -15.58 -1.78
C GLU A 173 20.52 -15.17 -0.85
N VAL A 174 19.50 -16.01 -0.69
CA VAL A 174 18.41 -15.81 0.28
C VAL A 174 18.97 -15.67 1.70
N ILE A 175 19.79 -16.63 2.13
CA ILE A 175 20.41 -16.63 3.46
C ILE A 175 21.25 -15.38 3.65
N ARG A 176 22.08 -15.04 2.66
CA ARG A 176 22.92 -13.84 2.69
C ARG A 176 22.06 -12.58 2.81
N ASN A 177 21.00 -12.46 2.02
CA ASN A 177 20.13 -11.28 2.02
C ASN A 177 19.44 -11.13 3.38
N PHE A 178 18.89 -12.21 3.95
CA PHE A 178 18.28 -12.19 5.27
C PHE A 178 19.30 -11.73 6.34
N ASN A 179 20.43 -12.41 6.45
CA ASN A 179 21.49 -12.10 7.43
C ASN A 179 22.03 -10.68 7.23
N THR A 180 22.13 -10.20 5.99
CA THR A 180 22.62 -8.86 5.68
C THR A 180 21.61 -7.79 6.03
N VAL A 181 20.29 -8.03 5.86
CA VAL A 181 19.27 -7.08 6.31
C VAL A 181 19.28 -6.95 7.82
N GLU A 182 19.40 -8.07 8.54
CA GLU A 182 19.50 -8.06 10.00
C GLU A 182 20.70 -7.23 10.49
N ASN A 183 21.85 -7.37 9.82
CA ASN A 183 23.10 -6.76 10.24
C ASN A 183 23.49 -5.52 9.41
N SER A 184 22.71 -5.14 8.38
CA SER A 184 23.19 -4.15 7.44
C SER A 184 22.84 -2.72 7.81
N ASP A 185 23.84 -1.87 7.66
CA ASP A 185 23.65 -0.43 7.65
C ASP A 185 22.62 0.04 6.61
N ARG A 186 22.27 -0.75 5.60
CA ARG A 186 21.37 -0.37 4.50
C ARG A 186 19.95 -0.16 4.98
N TYR A 187 19.36 -1.16 5.63
CA TYR A 187 18.00 -1.00 6.19
C TYR A 187 17.99 0.08 7.28
N GLN A 188 18.96 0.07 8.18
CA GLN A 188 19.08 1.11 9.19
C GLN A 188 19.28 2.49 8.57
N ASN A 189 20.05 2.62 7.49
CA ASN A 189 20.22 3.87 6.78
C ASN A 189 18.95 4.33 6.09
N LEU A 190 18.11 3.42 5.57
CA LEU A 190 16.78 3.76 5.09
C LEU A 190 15.89 4.24 6.24
N LEU A 191 15.87 3.53 7.36
CA LEU A 191 15.09 3.91 8.56
C LEU A 191 15.54 5.26 9.14
N LYS A 192 16.86 5.53 9.21
CA LYS A 192 17.39 6.83 9.64
C LYS A 192 16.93 8.00 8.77
N LYS A 193 16.65 7.75 7.47
CA LYS A 193 16.07 8.75 6.56
C LYS A 193 14.58 9.02 6.87
N VAL A 194 13.89 8.12 7.57
CA VAL A 194 12.51 8.27 7.97
C VAL A 194 12.45 9.02 9.30
N LYS A 195 12.04 10.26 9.25
CA LYS A 195 11.80 11.04 10.47
C LYS A 195 10.44 10.68 11.05
N LYS A 196 10.39 10.22 12.31
CA LYS A 196 9.11 10.05 13.02
C LYS A 196 8.38 11.39 13.08
N GLY A 197 7.17 11.43 12.55
CA GLY A 197 6.34 12.62 12.51
C GLY A 197 5.60 12.88 13.83
N LYS A 198 4.93 14.01 13.92
CA LYS A 198 4.07 14.35 15.08
C LYS A 198 2.80 13.50 15.12
N THR A 199 2.36 13.01 13.99
CA THR A 199 1.19 12.14 13.85
C THR A 199 1.56 10.91 13.05
N THR A 200 0.72 9.85 13.11
CA THR A 200 0.86 8.65 12.25
C THR A 200 0.95 9.04 10.78
N ALA A 201 0.07 9.93 10.31
CA ALA A 201 0.09 10.36 8.92
C ALA A 201 1.37 11.13 8.53
N ASP A 202 1.98 11.89 9.45
CA ASP A 202 3.27 12.55 9.19
C ASP A 202 4.42 11.53 9.09
N THR A 203 4.37 10.47 9.90
CA THR A 203 5.33 9.37 9.82
C THR A 203 5.17 8.60 8.51
N LEU A 204 3.93 8.30 8.12
CA LEU A 204 3.63 7.65 6.83
C LEU A 204 4.12 8.46 5.63
N ASP A 205 3.97 9.79 5.64
CA ASP A 205 4.54 10.67 4.60
C ASP A 205 6.05 10.47 4.46
N ASN A 206 6.75 10.42 5.59
CA ASN A 206 8.19 10.25 5.59
C ASN A 206 8.59 8.86 5.11
N ILE A 207 7.86 7.80 5.48
CA ILE A 207 8.06 6.44 4.97
C ILE A 207 7.86 6.42 3.46
N ALA A 208 6.71 6.88 2.96
CA ALA A 208 6.38 6.90 1.54
C ALA A 208 7.44 7.67 0.72
N ARG A 209 7.87 8.83 1.22
CA ARG A 209 8.92 9.63 0.59
C ARG A 209 10.26 8.89 0.53
N VAL A 210 10.65 8.19 1.60
CA VAL A 210 11.92 7.45 1.63
C VAL A 210 11.86 6.28 0.68
N ILE A 211 10.77 5.52 0.66
CA ILE A 211 10.59 4.38 -0.24
C ILE A 211 10.65 4.84 -1.69
N CYS A 212 9.77 5.75 -2.11
CA CYS A 212 9.74 6.24 -3.50
C CYS A 212 11.02 7.02 -3.94
N ALA A 213 11.86 7.44 -3.02
CA ALA A 213 13.14 8.06 -3.35
C ALA A 213 14.30 7.08 -3.47
N ASN A 214 14.14 5.84 -2.98
CA ASN A 214 15.21 4.85 -2.95
C ASN A 214 14.87 3.57 -3.72
N LEU A 215 13.60 3.21 -3.91
CA LEU A 215 13.17 2.08 -4.72
C LEU A 215 12.92 2.52 -6.18
N ALA A 216 13.02 1.57 -7.10
CA ALA A 216 12.68 1.76 -8.50
C ALA A 216 11.96 0.51 -9.04
N TYR A 217 10.97 0.70 -9.92
CA TYR A 217 10.32 -0.44 -10.57
C TYR A 217 11.29 -1.06 -11.58
N THR A 218 11.49 -2.38 -11.50
CA THR A 218 12.39 -3.08 -12.41
C THR A 218 11.74 -3.37 -13.75
N GLU A 219 12.54 -3.34 -14.82
CA GLU A 219 12.16 -3.81 -16.14
C GLU A 219 12.83 -5.17 -16.48
N ASP A 220 13.59 -5.74 -15.50
CA ASP A 220 14.29 -7.01 -15.69
C ASP A 220 13.31 -8.18 -15.65
N LYS A 221 13.11 -8.79 -16.83
CA LYS A 221 12.22 -9.92 -17.07
C LYS A 221 12.97 -11.04 -17.78
N ASP A 222 12.56 -12.26 -17.50
CA ASP A 222 13.03 -13.42 -18.25
C ASP A 222 12.53 -13.40 -19.72
N LYS A 223 12.99 -14.34 -20.55
CA LYS A 223 12.58 -14.47 -21.96
C LYS A 223 11.08 -14.73 -22.14
N LYS A 224 10.36 -15.14 -21.07
CA LYS A 224 8.90 -15.36 -21.05
C LYS A 224 8.13 -14.14 -20.54
N GLY A 225 8.81 -13.07 -20.17
CA GLY A 225 8.22 -11.84 -19.64
C GLY A 225 7.89 -11.88 -18.15
N ASN A 226 8.42 -12.85 -17.39
CA ASN A 226 8.21 -12.96 -15.97
C ASN A 226 9.31 -12.22 -15.18
N TYR A 227 8.95 -11.65 -14.04
CA TYR A 227 9.91 -11.14 -13.08
C TYR A 227 10.40 -12.25 -12.14
N SER A 228 11.70 -12.27 -11.83
CA SER A 228 12.23 -13.16 -10.78
C SER A 228 11.58 -12.87 -9.43
N SER A 229 11.39 -13.90 -8.61
CA SER A 229 10.82 -13.79 -7.27
C SER A 229 11.65 -12.91 -6.34
N LYS A 230 12.97 -12.78 -6.56
CA LYS A 230 13.85 -11.89 -5.79
C LYS A 230 13.37 -10.43 -5.75
N TYR A 231 12.74 -9.94 -6.82
CA TYR A 231 12.19 -8.57 -6.88
C TYR A 231 10.91 -8.39 -6.05
N ARG A 232 10.40 -9.46 -5.47
CA ARG A 232 9.28 -9.51 -4.52
C ARG A 232 9.75 -9.66 -3.07
N ASP A 233 11.00 -10.05 -2.88
CA ASP A 233 11.62 -10.24 -1.56
C ASP A 233 12.12 -8.92 -0.99
N ALA A 234 11.53 -8.47 0.12
CA ALA A 234 11.92 -7.20 0.74
C ALA A 234 13.37 -7.20 1.23
N ALA A 235 13.89 -8.34 1.68
CA ALA A 235 15.28 -8.45 2.10
C ALA A 235 16.23 -8.28 0.92
N TYR A 236 15.93 -8.92 -0.22
CA TYR A 236 16.71 -8.72 -1.45
C TYR A 236 16.64 -7.26 -1.92
N VAL A 237 15.43 -6.69 -1.97
CA VAL A 237 15.20 -5.31 -2.43
C VAL A 237 16.01 -4.31 -1.60
N ILE A 238 16.00 -4.44 -0.28
CA ILE A 238 16.73 -3.54 0.62
C ILE A 238 18.24 -3.69 0.50
N ASN A 239 18.74 -4.89 0.19
CA ASN A 239 20.17 -5.20 0.15
C ASN A 239 20.89 -4.82 -1.14
N GLN A 240 20.18 -4.42 -2.19
CA GLN A 240 20.82 -3.99 -3.43
C GLN A 240 21.73 -2.78 -3.22
N SER A 241 22.86 -2.76 -3.94
CA SER A 241 23.94 -1.78 -3.70
C SER A 241 23.66 -0.39 -4.24
N GLU A 242 22.94 -0.28 -5.35
CA GLU A 242 22.74 1.00 -6.06
C GLU A 242 21.28 1.41 -6.11
N LYS A 243 20.49 0.78 -6.96
CA LYS A 243 19.06 0.96 -7.03
C LYS A 243 18.38 -0.20 -6.33
N HIS A 244 17.43 0.09 -5.46
CA HIS A 244 16.60 -0.94 -4.86
C HIS A 244 15.50 -1.30 -5.85
N GLU A 245 15.83 -2.12 -6.85
CA GLU A 245 14.88 -2.55 -7.89
C GLU A 245 13.92 -3.61 -7.37
N CYS A 246 12.63 -3.43 -7.67
CA CYS A 246 11.58 -4.34 -7.25
C CYS A 246 10.35 -4.23 -8.15
N VAL A 247 9.37 -5.11 -7.92
CA VAL A 247 8.01 -5.01 -8.46
C VAL A 247 7.05 -4.51 -7.37
N CYS A 248 5.76 -4.44 -7.66
CA CYS A 248 4.73 -3.95 -6.74
C CYS A 248 4.80 -4.58 -5.33
N VAL A 249 5.03 -5.89 -5.28
CA VAL A 249 5.21 -6.65 -4.02
C VAL A 249 6.36 -6.10 -3.18
N GLY A 250 7.51 -5.82 -3.80
CA GLY A 250 8.66 -5.27 -3.09
C GLY A 250 8.37 -3.88 -2.47
N TYR A 251 7.61 -3.03 -3.17
CA TYR A 251 7.13 -1.77 -2.60
C TYR A 251 6.20 -1.99 -1.41
N ALA A 252 5.19 -2.87 -1.57
CA ALA A 252 4.19 -3.13 -0.54
C ALA A 252 4.81 -3.72 0.74
N TYR A 253 5.71 -4.69 0.59
CA TYR A 253 6.39 -5.34 1.71
C TYR A 253 7.38 -4.43 2.42
N THR A 254 8.16 -3.67 1.67
CA THR A 254 9.07 -2.67 2.27
C THR A 254 8.28 -1.61 3.04
N PHE A 255 7.13 -1.18 2.52
CA PHE A 255 6.25 -0.24 3.22
C PHE A 255 5.70 -0.84 4.52
N LYS A 256 5.21 -2.07 4.49
CA LYS A 256 4.74 -2.77 5.70
C LYS A 256 5.84 -2.94 6.74
N MET A 257 7.05 -3.38 6.33
CA MET A 257 8.21 -3.49 7.22
C MET A 257 8.49 -2.17 7.96
N MET A 258 8.51 -1.06 7.23
CA MET A 258 8.73 0.25 7.85
C MET A 258 7.55 0.67 8.73
N CYS A 259 6.31 0.36 8.34
CA CYS A 259 5.14 0.61 9.20
C CYS A 259 5.25 -0.18 10.52
N ASN A 260 5.58 -1.47 10.46
CA ASN A 260 5.81 -2.30 11.64
C ASN A 260 6.87 -1.69 12.57
N TYR A 261 8.01 -1.25 12.01
CA TYR A 261 9.06 -0.60 12.78
C TYR A 261 8.59 0.63 13.55
N PHE A 262 7.66 1.40 12.99
CA PHE A 262 7.08 2.59 13.63
C PHE A 262 5.81 2.31 14.43
N GLY A 263 5.39 1.05 14.55
CA GLY A 263 4.18 0.63 15.28
C GLY A 263 2.88 1.10 14.61
N ILE A 264 2.83 1.08 13.28
CA ILE A 264 1.67 1.48 12.47
C ILE A 264 1.04 0.24 11.87
N ASP A 265 -0.25 -0.01 12.18
CA ASP A 265 -1.00 -1.14 11.62
C ASP A 265 -1.09 -1.00 10.09
N CYS A 266 -0.58 -1.99 9.38
CA CYS A 266 -0.53 -2.04 7.93
C CYS A 266 -0.70 -3.48 7.45
N VAL A 267 -1.52 -3.69 6.44
CA VAL A 267 -1.68 -4.99 5.78
C VAL A 267 -1.31 -4.89 4.31
N ASN A 268 -0.73 -5.96 3.79
CA ASN A 268 -0.54 -6.12 2.37
C ASN A 268 -1.85 -6.60 1.74
N VAL A 269 -2.08 -6.24 0.51
CA VAL A 269 -3.28 -6.58 -0.24
C VAL A 269 -2.88 -6.96 -1.64
N GLY A 270 -3.16 -8.18 -2.02
CA GLY A 270 -2.98 -8.65 -3.39
C GLY A 270 -4.30 -8.76 -4.14
N GLY A 271 -4.32 -8.37 -5.39
CA GLY A 271 -5.53 -8.41 -6.20
C GLY A 271 -5.27 -8.00 -7.64
N ASP A 272 -6.28 -7.47 -8.30
CA ASP A 272 -6.19 -6.97 -9.66
C ASP A 272 -6.29 -5.44 -9.67
N ALA A 273 -5.33 -4.81 -10.31
CA ALA A 273 -5.34 -3.38 -10.61
C ALA A 273 -4.55 -3.18 -11.92
N GLU A 274 -5.25 -3.33 -13.07
CA GLU A 274 -4.66 -3.39 -14.42
C GLU A 274 -3.72 -4.61 -14.59
N GLY A 275 -4.06 -5.75 -13.95
CA GLY A 275 -3.30 -6.99 -13.84
C GLY A 275 -3.00 -7.35 -12.39
N GLY A 276 -2.37 -8.50 -12.17
CA GLY A 276 -1.98 -8.93 -10.82
C GLY A 276 -1.11 -7.88 -10.14
N HIS A 277 -1.55 -7.38 -8.98
CA HIS A 277 -0.93 -6.24 -8.32
C HIS A 277 -0.97 -6.37 -6.79
N GLU A 278 -0.08 -5.63 -6.12
CA GLU A 278 -0.01 -5.60 -4.66
C GLU A 278 0.14 -4.18 -4.13
N TRP A 279 -0.60 -3.88 -3.06
CA TRP A 279 -0.65 -2.59 -2.40
C TRP A 279 -0.86 -2.76 -0.89
N ASN A 280 -1.17 -1.69 -0.17
CA ASN A 280 -1.36 -1.73 1.27
C ASN A 280 -2.68 -1.06 1.70
N TYR A 281 -3.24 -1.55 2.82
CA TYR A 281 -4.15 -0.78 3.63
C TYR A 281 -3.48 -0.42 4.95
N VAL A 282 -3.53 0.85 5.33
CA VAL A 282 -2.85 1.38 6.50
C VAL A 282 -3.81 2.10 7.42
N LYS A 283 -3.66 1.89 8.73
CA LYS A 283 -4.55 2.49 9.73
C LYS A 283 -4.07 3.86 10.16
N VAL A 284 -4.97 4.85 10.06
CA VAL A 284 -4.75 6.19 10.59
C VAL A 284 -5.91 6.54 11.51
N GLY A 285 -5.64 6.65 12.80
CA GLY A 285 -6.67 6.74 13.83
C GLY A 285 -7.46 5.44 13.93
N LYS A 286 -8.78 5.51 13.68
CA LYS A 286 -9.68 4.33 13.76
C LYS A 286 -10.03 3.73 12.40
N LYS A 287 -9.45 4.21 11.29
CA LYS A 287 -9.87 3.83 9.94
C LYS A 287 -8.67 3.41 9.09
N TYR A 288 -8.93 2.52 8.16
CA TYR A 288 -7.96 2.12 7.15
C TYR A 288 -8.12 2.94 5.87
N TYR A 289 -7.00 3.17 5.19
CA TYR A 289 -6.90 3.90 3.94
C TYR A 289 -6.00 3.14 2.97
N GLY A 290 -6.32 3.20 1.67
CA GLY A 290 -5.54 2.58 0.63
C GLY A 290 -4.26 3.38 0.33
N VAL A 291 -3.17 2.65 0.14
CA VAL A 291 -1.85 3.19 -0.22
C VAL A 291 -1.23 2.28 -1.27
N ASP A 292 -0.80 2.87 -2.38
CA ASP A 292 -0.02 2.18 -3.40
C ASP A 292 1.21 3.03 -3.76
N LEU A 293 2.36 2.61 -3.26
CA LEU A 293 3.61 3.32 -3.51
C LEU A 293 4.21 3.02 -4.88
N THR A 294 3.86 1.88 -5.49
CA THR A 294 4.27 1.56 -6.85
C THR A 294 3.76 2.62 -7.84
N TRP A 295 2.46 2.91 -7.77
CA TRP A 295 1.85 3.92 -8.64
C TRP A 295 2.11 5.36 -8.18
N MET A 296 2.49 5.54 -6.92
CA MET A 296 2.92 6.84 -6.41
C MET A 296 4.32 7.21 -6.90
N ASP A 297 5.20 6.22 -7.08
CA ASP A 297 6.59 6.45 -7.49
C ASP A 297 6.65 6.98 -8.92
N SER A 298 7.18 8.16 -9.06
CA SER A 298 7.36 8.84 -10.36
C SER A 298 8.82 8.85 -10.83
N GLY A 299 9.69 8.10 -10.15
CA GLY A 299 11.13 8.08 -10.41
C GLY A 299 11.83 9.43 -10.12
N SER A 300 11.16 10.38 -9.48
CA SER A 300 11.71 11.69 -9.17
C SER A 300 11.98 11.87 -7.68
N LYS A 301 12.97 12.73 -7.34
CA LYS A 301 13.28 13.07 -5.94
C LYS A 301 12.10 13.71 -5.18
N GLN A 302 11.14 14.29 -5.91
CA GLN A 302 9.98 14.95 -5.34
C GLN A 302 8.71 14.25 -5.81
N GLN A 303 8.13 13.43 -4.93
CA GLN A 303 6.95 12.65 -5.24
C GLN A 303 5.68 13.50 -5.27
N ASN A 304 4.88 13.31 -6.30
CA ASN A 304 3.52 13.81 -6.34
C ASN A 304 2.61 12.78 -5.70
N VAL A 305 1.84 13.16 -4.70
CA VAL A 305 0.92 12.26 -4.04
C VAL A 305 -0.11 11.71 -5.03
N TYR A 306 -0.22 10.39 -5.08
CA TYR A 306 -1.17 9.65 -5.91
C TYR A 306 -1.38 8.26 -5.27
N CYS A 307 -2.59 7.70 -5.31
CA CYS A 307 -2.92 6.42 -4.68
C CYS A 307 -2.45 6.31 -3.21
N TYR A 308 -2.66 7.36 -2.42
CA TYR A 308 -2.09 7.47 -1.08
C TYR A 308 -3.09 8.03 -0.08
N LEU A 309 -3.36 7.28 0.98
CA LEU A 309 -4.34 7.56 2.04
C LEU A 309 -5.75 7.84 1.48
N GLU A 310 -6.17 7.03 0.52
CA GLU A 310 -7.44 7.15 -0.18
C GLU A 310 -8.56 6.32 0.45
N ASP A 311 -9.79 6.72 0.17
CA ASP A 311 -11.00 6.00 0.59
C ASP A 311 -11.35 4.84 -0.37
N ALA A 312 -12.29 3.99 0.06
CA ALA A 312 -12.75 2.85 -0.72
C ALA A 312 -13.28 3.24 -2.11
N LYS A 313 -14.03 4.35 -2.21
CA LYS A 313 -14.61 4.79 -3.49
C LYS A 313 -13.55 5.27 -4.45
N THR A 314 -12.64 6.12 -3.98
CA THR A 314 -11.59 6.71 -4.82
C THR A 314 -10.59 5.64 -5.23
N PHE A 315 -10.28 4.71 -4.32
CA PHE A 315 -9.39 3.59 -4.58
C PHE A 315 -10.01 2.64 -5.61
N GLY A 316 -11.29 2.23 -5.44
CA GLY A 316 -12.00 1.38 -6.39
C GLY A 316 -12.12 1.98 -7.80
N VAL A 317 -12.35 3.31 -7.94
CA VAL A 317 -12.36 3.99 -9.25
C VAL A 317 -11.01 3.89 -10.00
N LYS A 318 -9.93 3.61 -9.30
CA LYS A 318 -8.60 3.38 -9.88
C LYS A 318 -8.31 1.93 -10.22
N GLY A 319 -9.29 1.05 -10.11
CA GLY A 319 -9.18 -0.36 -10.47
C GLY A 319 -8.88 -1.31 -9.32
N TYR A 320 -8.77 -0.82 -8.08
CA TYR A 320 -8.61 -1.67 -6.90
C TYR A 320 -9.97 -2.23 -6.48
N ASP A 321 -10.37 -3.34 -7.06
CA ASP A 321 -11.65 -3.96 -6.79
C ASP A 321 -11.52 -5.06 -5.72
N LYS A 322 -12.34 -4.98 -4.66
CA LYS A 322 -12.41 -5.98 -3.61
C LYS A 322 -12.85 -7.36 -4.12
N SER A 323 -13.66 -7.42 -5.16
CA SER A 323 -14.10 -8.69 -5.76
C SER A 323 -12.94 -9.49 -6.36
N ASN A 324 -11.82 -8.82 -6.64
CA ASN A 324 -10.62 -9.41 -7.21
C ASN A 324 -9.50 -9.63 -6.16
N LEU A 325 -9.82 -9.51 -4.87
CA LEU A 325 -8.87 -9.88 -3.81
C LEU A 325 -8.58 -11.38 -3.86
N ARG A 326 -7.35 -11.75 -3.53
CA ARG A 326 -6.98 -13.16 -3.36
C ARG A 326 -7.80 -13.76 -2.23
N LYS A 327 -8.25 -15.01 -2.39
CA LYS A 327 -8.97 -15.73 -1.32
C LYS A 327 -8.15 -15.86 -0.03
N SER A 328 -6.83 -15.76 -0.14
CA SER A 328 -5.89 -15.77 0.98
C SER A 328 -5.87 -14.50 1.83
N ASP A 329 -6.46 -13.40 1.37
CA ASP A 329 -6.55 -12.15 2.13
C ASP A 329 -7.72 -12.20 3.14
N LEU A 330 -7.77 -13.26 3.96
CA LEU A 330 -8.90 -13.56 4.88
C LEU A 330 -9.13 -12.46 5.91
N TYR A 331 -8.06 -11.87 6.44
CA TYR A 331 -8.16 -10.81 7.42
C TYR A 331 -8.82 -9.56 6.84
N ILE A 332 -8.49 -9.24 5.58
CA ILE A 332 -9.01 -8.04 4.91
C ILE A 332 -10.52 -8.14 4.75
N GLU A 333 -11.04 -9.29 4.34
CA GLU A 333 -12.47 -9.49 4.17
C GLU A 333 -13.24 -9.41 5.49
N LYS A 334 -12.69 -9.97 6.58
CA LYS A 334 -13.37 -10.03 7.88
C LYS A 334 -13.28 -8.74 8.69
N TYR A 335 -12.12 -8.08 8.69
CA TYR A 335 -11.80 -7.08 9.71
C TYR A 335 -11.48 -5.69 9.18
N ILE A 336 -11.14 -5.55 7.90
CA ILE A 336 -10.77 -4.27 7.33
C ILE A 336 -11.89 -3.66 6.50
N THR A 337 -12.31 -2.48 6.95
CA THR A 337 -13.18 -1.60 6.18
C THR A 337 -12.45 -0.30 5.89
N LEU A 338 -12.24 0.00 4.61
CA LEU A 338 -11.67 1.28 4.19
C LEU A 338 -12.60 2.44 4.56
N ALA A 339 -12.00 3.58 4.86
CA ALA A 339 -12.72 4.83 5.06
C ALA A 339 -13.58 5.18 3.85
N THR A 340 -14.71 5.83 4.09
CA THR A 340 -15.63 6.29 3.03
C THR A 340 -15.25 7.64 2.44
N THR A 341 -14.26 8.30 3.01
CA THR A 341 -13.70 9.58 2.52
C THR A 341 -12.18 9.55 2.66
N PRO A 342 -11.44 10.17 1.73
CA PRO A 342 -9.98 10.25 1.81
C PRO A 342 -9.53 10.88 3.13
N TYR A 343 -8.35 10.49 3.61
CA TYR A 343 -7.78 11.08 4.81
C TYR A 343 -7.57 12.59 4.62
N LYS A 344 -7.96 13.36 5.63
CA LYS A 344 -7.81 14.82 5.62
C LYS A 344 -7.13 15.31 6.88
N ARG A 345 -6.21 16.27 6.72
CA ARG A 345 -5.55 16.94 7.84
C ARG A 345 -5.26 18.40 7.53
N ASN A 346 -5.28 19.21 8.60
CA ASN A 346 -4.95 20.63 8.50
C ASN A 346 -3.45 20.83 8.75
N VAL A 347 -2.78 21.52 7.87
CA VAL A 347 -1.34 21.81 7.96
C VAL A 347 -1.07 23.29 7.71
N THR A 348 0.06 23.76 8.22
CA THR A 348 0.59 25.09 7.91
C THR A 348 1.90 24.94 7.17
N VAL A 349 1.97 25.52 5.96
CA VAL A 349 3.20 25.55 5.18
C VAL A 349 3.54 27.00 4.87
N GLY A 350 4.65 27.46 5.40
CA GLY A 350 5.09 28.85 5.27
C GLY A 350 4.04 29.86 5.77
N LYS A 351 3.53 30.69 4.89
CA LYS A 351 2.58 31.75 5.21
C LYS A 351 1.11 31.34 5.16
N PHE A 352 0.81 30.10 4.76
CA PHE A 352 -0.56 29.70 4.46
C PHE A 352 -0.97 28.42 5.19
N LYS A 353 -2.29 28.27 5.37
CA LYS A 353 -2.94 27.13 5.97
C LYS A 353 -3.61 26.30 4.89
N TYR A 354 -3.47 25.00 4.98
CA TYR A 354 -4.02 24.06 4.00
C TYR A 354 -4.75 22.92 4.68
N GLN A 355 -5.74 22.37 4.03
CA GLN A 355 -6.26 21.05 4.31
C GLN A 355 -5.75 20.10 3.22
N ILE A 356 -4.88 19.19 3.58
CA ILE A 356 -4.37 18.13 2.71
C ILE A 356 -5.38 17.00 2.69
N THR A 357 -5.62 16.45 1.52
CA THR A 357 -6.50 15.30 1.30
C THR A 357 -5.69 14.15 0.71
N GLY A 358 -5.96 12.92 1.12
CA GLY A 358 -5.46 11.73 0.46
C GLY A 358 -5.72 11.80 -1.05
N GLY A 359 -4.91 11.10 -1.85
CA GLY A 359 -4.97 11.21 -3.30
C GLY A 359 -4.31 12.45 -3.88
N GLY A 360 -3.64 13.25 -3.06
CA GLY A 360 -2.73 14.32 -3.49
C GLY A 360 -3.36 15.66 -3.76
N GLU A 361 -4.59 15.90 -3.34
CA GLU A 361 -5.21 17.21 -3.44
C GLU A 361 -5.10 18.00 -2.14
N CYS A 362 -5.11 19.33 -2.24
CA CYS A 362 -5.22 20.18 -1.08
C CYS A 362 -6.09 21.42 -1.31
N THR A 363 -6.67 21.90 -0.23
CA THR A 363 -7.44 23.15 -0.16
C THR A 363 -6.63 24.19 0.58
N LEU A 364 -6.41 25.35 -0.04
CA LEU A 364 -5.88 26.53 0.64
C LEU A 364 -6.97 27.13 1.52
N THR A 365 -6.90 26.90 2.83
CA THR A 365 -7.97 27.25 3.78
C THR A 365 -7.82 28.66 4.38
N GLY A 366 -6.64 29.26 4.23
CA GLY A 366 -6.41 30.60 4.75
C GLY A 366 -4.93 30.95 4.90
N ALA A 367 -4.66 31.93 5.73
CA ALA A 367 -3.31 32.46 5.93
C ALA A 367 -3.00 32.60 7.43
N THR A 368 -1.70 32.48 7.78
CA THR A 368 -1.16 32.85 9.08
C THR A 368 -1.20 34.37 9.30
N ALA A 369 -0.87 34.86 10.48
CA ALA A 369 -0.75 36.31 10.73
C ALA A 369 0.19 37.00 9.73
N LYS A 370 1.36 36.37 9.44
CA LYS A 370 2.32 36.84 8.41
C LYS A 370 1.72 36.70 7.00
N GLY A 371 0.98 35.64 6.73
CA GLY A 371 0.34 35.38 5.45
C GLY A 371 -0.81 36.35 5.13
N LYS A 372 -1.54 36.85 6.12
CA LYS A 372 -2.58 37.87 5.93
C LYS A 372 -2.03 39.18 5.37
N LYS A 373 -0.76 39.50 5.62
CA LYS A 373 -0.10 40.73 5.16
C LYS A 373 0.49 40.62 3.74
N VAL A 374 0.39 39.47 3.06
CA VAL A 374 0.87 39.36 1.67
C VAL A 374 0.06 40.22 0.73
N THR A 375 0.73 40.88 -0.21
CA THR A 375 0.08 41.70 -1.24
C THR A 375 -0.21 40.93 -2.51
N ASN A 376 0.54 39.84 -2.76
CA ASN A 376 0.41 38.98 -3.93
C ASN A 376 0.15 37.54 -3.49
N LEU A 377 -0.95 36.98 -3.94
CA LEU A 377 -1.26 35.56 -3.78
C LEU A 377 -1.02 34.85 -5.11
N THR A 378 -0.09 33.92 -5.15
CA THR A 378 0.20 33.15 -6.35
C THR A 378 -0.05 31.66 -6.06
N ILE A 379 -0.88 31.03 -6.88
CA ILE A 379 -1.21 29.62 -6.87
C ILE A 379 -0.84 29.04 -8.24
N ASN A 380 0.34 28.44 -8.35
CA ASN A 380 0.85 27.93 -9.63
C ASN A 380 1.54 26.56 -9.51
N LYS A 381 1.75 26.10 -8.31
CA LYS A 381 2.41 24.81 -8.02
C LYS A 381 1.66 24.13 -6.88
N GLY A 382 1.96 22.85 -6.68
CA GLY A 382 1.52 22.18 -5.49
C GLY A 382 2.17 22.75 -4.21
N VAL A 383 1.64 22.36 -3.07
CA VAL A 383 2.26 22.61 -1.78
C VAL A 383 3.10 21.38 -1.38
N ILE A 384 4.31 21.63 -0.90
CA ILE A 384 5.19 20.57 -0.42
C ILE A 384 5.02 20.48 1.10
N TYR A 385 4.66 19.28 1.57
CA TYR A 385 4.55 18.98 2.98
C TYR A 385 5.21 17.61 3.25
N ASN A 386 6.10 17.51 4.22
CA ASN A 386 6.91 16.33 4.51
C ASN A 386 7.64 15.73 3.28
N GLY A 387 8.00 16.59 2.31
CA GLY A 387 8.65 16.17 1.06
C GLY A 387 7.70 15.66 -0.02
N LEU A 388 6.41 15.58 0.24
CA LEU A 388 5.37 15.19 -0.72
C LEU A 388 4.67 16.41 -1.32
N THR A 389 4.35 16.35 -2.61
CA THR A 389 3.69 17.44 -3.33
C THR A 389 2.20 17.21 -3.47
N TYR A 390 1.40 18.14 -2.96
CA TYR A 390 -0.05 18.14 -3.04
C TYR A 390 -0.54 19.21 -4.00
N SER A 391 -1.40 18.85 -4.94
CA SER A 391 -1.95 19.80 -5.92
C SER A 391 -3.04 20.67 -5.30
N ILE A 392 -2.92 22.00 -5.39
CA ILE A 392 -3.96 22.89 -4.89
C ILE A 392 -5.14 22.85 -5.84
N SER A 393 -6.24 22.20 -5.45
CA SER A 393 -7.48 22.08 -6.24
C SER A 393 -8.57 23.06 -5.80
N LYS A 394 -8.43 23.63 -4.60
CA LYS A 394 -9.44 24.55 -4.05
C LYS A 394 -8.81 25.69 -3.24
N ILE A 395 -9.39 26.88 -3.36
CA ILE A 395 -9.31 27.92 -2.35
C ILE A 395 -10.56 27.77 -1.49
N GLY A 396 -10.38 27.58 -0.19
CA GLY A 396 -11.44 27.26 0.76
C GLY A 396 -12.45 28.41 0.92
N ASP A 397 -13.58 28.07 1.53
CA ASP A 397 -14.62 29.03 1.82
C ASP A 397 -14.09 30.07 2.82
N LYS A 398 -14.36 31.35 2.58
CA LYS A 398 -13.90 32.50 3.39
C LYS A 398 -12.37 32.60 3.59
N ALA A 399 -11.53 31.86 2.83
CA ALA A 399 -10.09 31.73 3.03
C ALA A 399 -9.36 33.09 3.20
N PHE A 400 -9.78 34.12 2.45
CA PHE A 400 -9.20 35.48 2.48
C PHE A 400 -10.28 36.55 2.71
N LYS A 401 -11.45 36.17 3.24
CA LYS A 401 -12.53 37.14 3.46
C LYS A 401 -12.04 38.35 4.24
N ASN A 402 -12.40 39.55 3.77
CA ASN A 402 -12.04 40.88 4.31
C ASN A 402 -10.52 41.15 4.40
N ASN A 403 -9.70 40.45 3.62
CA ASN A 403 -8.27 40.73 3.58
C ASN A 403 -8.02 42.10 2.87
N THR A 404 -7.39 43.00 3.63
CA THR A 404 -7.11 44.38 3.15
C THR A 404 -5.74 44.57 2.53
N TYR A 405 -4.85 43.56 2.60
CA TYR A 405 -3.49 43.63 2.07
C TYR A 405 -3.38 43.14 0.64
N LEU A 406 -4.19 42.14 0.24
CA LEU A 406 -4.13 41.58 -1.10
C LEU A 406 -4.41 42.61 -2.20
N LYS A 407 -3.46 42.75 -3.12
CA LYS A 407 -3.53 43.59 -4.30
C LYS A 407 -3.58 42.79 -5.60
N LYS A 408 -2.92 41.62 -5.65
CA LYS A 408 -2.83 40.75 -6.83
C LYS A 408 -3.16 39.32 -6.49
N ILE A 409 -3.87 38.63 -7.37
CA ILE A 409 -4.15 37.19 -7.31
C ILE A 409 -3.72 36.61 -8.65
N ASN A 410 -2.87 35.59 -8.60
CA ASN A 410 -2.44 34.77 -9.75
C ASN A 410 -2.82 33.33 -9.51
N ILE A 411 -3.70 32.77 -10.31
CA ILE A 411 -4.12 31.38 -10.25
C ILE A 411 -3.74 30.70 -11.55
N THR A 412 -2.92 29.68 -11.49
CA THR A 412 -2.61 28.80 -12.61
C THR A 412 -3.16 27.41 -12.29
N ALA A 413 -4.12 26.93 -13.08
CA ALA A 413 -4.64 25.58 -12.97
C ALA A 413 -3.55 24.58 -13.34
N VAL A 414 -3.33 23.58 -12.49
CA VAL A 414 -2.32 22.54 -12.73
C VAL A 414 -2.89 21.37 -13.54
N LYS A 415 -2.05 20.74 -14.38
CA LYS A 415 -2.48 19.67 -15.30
C LYS A 415 -3.18 18.51 -14.58
N LYS A 416 -2.73 18.13 -13.38
CA LYS A 416 -3.22 16.96 -12.64
C LYS A 416 -4.62 17.09 -12.03
N ILE A 417 -5.12 18.32 -11.78
CA ILE A 417 -6.47 18.51 -11.24
C ILE A 417 -7.53 18.46 -12.33
N LYS A 418 -8.69 17.84 -12.05
CA LYS A 418 -9.85 17.85 -12.96
C LYS A 418 -10.61 19.17 -12.89
N THR A 419 -10.80 19.70 -11.69
CA THR A 419 -11.58 20.91 -11.41
C THR A 419 -10.87 21.76 -10.38
N PHE A 420 -10.72 23.05 -10.64
CA PHE A 420 -10.26 24.03 -9.66
C PHE A 420 -11.46 24.79 -9.10
N THR A 421 -11.54 24.97 -7.78
CA THR A 421 -12.68 25.65 -7.16
C THR A 421 -12.24 26.83 -6.30
N VAL A 422 -12.90 27.97 -6.48
CA VAL A 422 -12.80 29.10 -5.55
C VAL A 422 -14.06 29.09 -4.67
N GLY A 423 -13.86 28.84 -3.40
CA GLY A 423 -14.91 28.60 -2.42
C GLY A 423 -15.82 29.80 -2.13
N LYS A 424 -16.92 29.54 -1.42
CA LYS A 424 -17.91 30.58 -1.06
C LYS A 424 -17.25 31.71 -0.25
N ASN A 425 -17.46 32.94 -0.67
CA ASN A 425 -16.93 34.14 0.00
C ASN A 425 -15.38 34.16 0.11
N ALA A 426 -14.64 33.41 -0.70
CA ALA A 426 -13.18 33.24 -0.54
C ALA A 426 -12.43 34.61 -0.50
N PHE A 427 -12.80 35.54 -1.35
CA PHE A 427 -12.22 36.89 -1.43
C PHE A 427 -13.26 38.00 -1.15
N GLU A 428 -14.37 37.65 -0.50
CA GLU A 428 -15.38 38.65 -0.17
C GLU A 428 -14.78 39.78 0.69
N GLY A 429 -15.03 41.04 0.29
CA GLY A 429 -14.55 42.22 1.01
C GLY A 429 -13.06 42.53 0.85
N CYS A 430 -12.35 41.86 -0.05
CA CYS A 430 -10.95 42.16 -0.38
C CYS A 430 -10.85 43.43 -1.29
N LYS A 431 -11.20 44.56 -0.75
CA LYS A 431 -11.39 45.84 -1.50
C LYS A 431 -10.13 46.41 -2.17
N ASN A 432 -8.95 45.92 -1.81
CA ASN A 432 -7.68 46.40 -2.38
C ASN A 432 -7.16 45.60 -3.56
N ILE A 433 -7.83 44.50 -3.95
CA ILE A 433 -7.44 43.71 -5.13
C ILE A 433 -7.63 44.57 -6.39
N ARG A 434 -6.58 44.66 -7.22
CA ARG A 434 -6.52 45.42 -8.45
C ARG A 434 -6.22 44.55 -9.67
N THR A 435 -5.60 43.41 -9.47
CA THR A 435 -5.24 42.51 -10.58
C THR A 435 -5.60 41.07 -10.24
N ILE A 436 -6.24 40.40 -11.17
CA ILE A 436 -6.53 38.97 -11.10
C ILE A 436 -6.02 38.33 -12.41
N THR A 437 -5.12 37.41 -12.31
CA THR A 437 -4.66 36.59 -13.44
C THR A 437 -5.16 35.15 -13.26
N LEU A 438 -5.86 34.63 -14.24
CA LEU A 438 -6.35 33.28 -14.29
C LEU A 438 -5.71 32.58 -15.49
N ASN A 439 -4.72 31.75 -15.26
CA ASN A 439 -4.11 30.95 -16.30
C ASN A 439 -4.74 29.55 -16.30
N ASN A 440 -5.52 29.27 -17.33
CA ASN A 440 -6.19 27.99 -17.55
C ASN A 440 -5.81 27.42 -18.92
N SER A 441 -4.53 27.45 -19.25
CA SER A 441 -4.00 26.92 -20.51
C SER A 441 -4.28 25.41 -20.71
N PHE A 442 -4.49 24.69 -19.63
CA PHE A 442 -4.83 23.25 -19.67
C PHE A 442 -6.33 22.97 -19.86
N GLY A 443 -7.18 23.98 -20.05
CA GLY A 443 -8.61 23.78 -20.30
C GLY A 443 -9.42 23.18 -19.15
N LYS A 444 -8.94 23.32 -17.92
CA LYS A 444 -9.58 22.71 -16.76
C LYS A 444 -10.90 23.40 -16.38
N LYS A 445 -11.81 22.63 -15.79
CA LYS A 445 -13.05 23.18 -15.23
C LYS A 445 -12.72 24.07 -14.04
N ILE A 446 -13.11 25.34 -14.09
CA ILE A 446 -12.99 26.28 -12.97
C ILE A 446 -14.39 26.64 -12.47
N ASN A 447 -14.59 26.41 -11.16
CA ASN A 447 -15.82 26.76 -10.45
C ASN A 447 -15.56 27.93 -9.52
N PHE A 448 -16.43 28.96 -9.61
CA PHE A 448 -16.46 30.06 -8.67
C PHE A 448 -17.75 29.96 -7.87
N CYS A 449 -17.62 29.74 -6.56
CA CYS A 449 -18.78 29.65 -5.69
C CYS A 449 -19.39 31.01 -5.39
N ASN A 450 -20.59 31.05 -4.81
CA ASN A 450 -21.32 32.25 -4.50
C ASN A 450 -20.47 33.28 -3.74
N LYS A 451 -20.49 34.54 -4.19
CA LYS A 451 -19.78 35.67 -3.58
C LYS A 451 -18.26 35.49 -3.47
N SER A 452 -17.65 34.49 -4.17
CA SER A 452 -16.22 34.19 -4.05
C SER A 452 -15.33 35.36 -4.46
N PHE A 453 -15.81 36.23 -5.37
CA PHE A 453 -15.14 37.46 -5.83
C PHE A 453 -15.96 38.72 -5.59
N ARG A 454 -16.82 38.76 -4.56
CA ARG A 454 -17.50 40.00 -4.14
C ARG A 454 -16.53 40.92 -3.41
N LEU A 455 -15.59 41.52 -4.14
CA LEU A 455 -14.44 42.23 -3.58
C LEU A 455 -14.79 43.51 -2.81
N GLY A 456 -15.90 44.20 -3.15
CA GLY A 456 -16.23 45.52 -2.58
C GLY A 456 -15.29 46.65 -3.03
N ASN A 457 -14.54 46.42 -4.10
CA ASN A 457 -13.57 47.36 -4.61
C ASN A 457 -14.24 48.63 -5.22
N LYS A 458 -13.71 49.83 -4.88
CA LYS A 458 -14.17 51.11 -5.44
C LYS A 458 -13.66 51.30 -6.88
N LYS A 459 -12.41 50.93 -7.18
CA LYS A 459 -11.76 51.05 -8.52
C LYS A 459 -11.95 49.76 -9.31
N LYS A 460 -11.95 49.83 -10.66
CA LYS A 460 -12.01 48.66 -11.53
C LYS A 460 -10.81 47.74 -11.31
N CYS A 461 -11.06 46.43 -11.32
CA CYS A 461 -10.05 45.40 -11.26
C CYS A 461 -9.65 44.98 -12.68
N ARG A 462 -8.36 44.84 -12.97
CA ARG A 462 -7.88 44.28 -14.24
C ARG A 462 -7.87 42.73 -14.12
N VAL A 463 -8.56 42.07 -15.04
CA VAL A 463 -8.63 40.62 -15.10
C VAL A 463 -7.99 40.13 -16.38
N SER A 464 -6.92 39.35 -16.26
CA SER A 464 -6.26 38.67 -17.37
C SER A 464 -6.63 37.16 -17.33
N ILE A 465 -7.17 36.65 -18.45
CA ILE A 465 -7.58 35.27 -18.59
C ILE A 465 -6.80 34.65 -19.74
N ILE A 466 -5.91 33.71 -19.41
CA ILE A 466 -5.13 32.94 -20.37
C ILE A 466 -5.82 31.60 -20.56
N SER A 467 -6.51 31.39 -21.69
CA SER A 467 -7.26 30.20 -22.06
C SER A 467 -7.78 30.31 -23.49
N SER A 468 -8.43 29.26 -24.00
CA SER A 468 -9.12 29.32 -25.29
C SER A 468 -10.23 30.40 -25.30
N LYS A 469 -10.59 30.92 -26.48
CA LYS A 469 -11.61 31.97 -26.64
C LYS A 469 -12.96 31.59 -26.00
N LYS A 470 -13.38 30.32 -26.14
CA LYS A 470 -14.61 29.78 -25.54
C LYS A 470 -14.54 29.78 -24.01
N LEU A 471 -13.46 29.27 -23.42
CA LEU A 471 -13.28 29.23 -21.98
C LEU A 471 -13.10 30.60 -21.36
N LYS A 472 -12.51 31.56 -22.10
CA LYS A 472 -12.40 32.97 -21.67
C LYS A 472 -13.78 33.59 -21.47
N LYS A 473 -14.69 33.45 -22.44
CA LYS A 473 -16.08 33.92 -22.32
C LYS A 473 -16.84 33.30 -21.15
N ASP A 474 -16.74 32.00 -20.99
CA ASP A 474 -17.37 31.27 -19.86
C ASP A 474 -16.82 31.72 -18.50
N THR A 475 -15.51 31.87 -18.38
CA THR A 475 -14.84 32.35 -17.16
C THR A 475 -15.30 33.77 -16.79
N VAL A 476 -15.43 34.69 -17.76
CA VAL A 476 -15.97 36.02 -17.50
C VAL A 476 -17.39 35.97 -16.97
N LYS A 477 -18.26 35.16 -17.59
CA LYS A 477 -19.66 34.96 -17.13
C LYS A 477 -19.70 34.43 -15.69
N LYS A 478 -18.86 33.44 -15.38
CA LYS A 478 -18.75 32.87 -14.03
C LYS A 478 -18.24 33.88 -13.00
N LEU A 479 -17.23 34.71 -13.33
CA LEU A 479 -16.72 35.74 -12.42
C LEU A 479 -17.80 36.78 -12.08
N LYS A 480 -18.64 37.22 -13.06
CA LYS A 480 -19.77 38.09 -12.80
C LYS A 480 -20.76 37.47 -11.82
N LYS A 481 -21.14 36.19 -12.03
CA LYS A 481 -22.02 35.44 -11.12
C LYS A 481 -21.40 35.30 -9.72
N ALA A 482 -20.07 35.14 -9.63
CA ALA A 482 -19.33 35.06 -8.38
C ALA A 482 -19.20 36.40 -7.62
N GLY A 483 -19.79 37.48 -8.16
CA GLY A 483 -19.87 38.79 -7.53
C GLY A 483 -18.81 39.81 -7.93
N LEU A 484 -17.99 39.56 -8.95
CA LEU A 484 -17.04 40.52 -9.48
C LEU A 484 -17.80 41.51 -10.39
N LYS A 485 -18.08 42.73 -9.87
CA LYS A 485 -18.91 43.72 -10.57
C LYS A 485 -18.11 44.73 -11.37
N LYS A 486 -16.99 45.23 -10.85
CA LYS A 486 -16.17 46.30 -11.43
C LYS A 486 -14.85 45.75 -11.94
N PHE A 487 -14.75 45.43 -13.24
CA PHE A 487 -13.51 44.92 -13.84
C PHE A 487 -13.41 45.17 -15.35
N THR A 488 -12.19 45.13 -15.86
CA THR A 488 -11.85 45.09 -17.28
C THR A 488 -11.16 43.75 -17.58
N THR A 489 -11.36 43.24 -18.78
CA THR A 489 -10.65 42.04 -19.27
C THR A 489 -9.74 42.41 -20.42
N ASN A 490 -8.58 41.79 -20.50
CA ASN A 490 -7.72 41.84 -21.67
C ASN A 490 -8.20 40.87 -22.74
#